data_4a8c8a35c37db61b84dd7fe0efeccbe3
#
_entry.id   4a8c8a35c37db61b84dd7fe0efeccbe3
#
_cell.length_a   1.000
_cell.length_b   1.000
_cell.length_c   1.000
_cell.angle_alpha   90.00
_cell.angle_beta   90.00
_cell.angle_gamma   90.00
#
_symmetry.space_group_name_H-M   'P 1'
#
loop_
_entity.id
_entity.type
_entity.pdbx_description
1 polymer ?
#
loop_
_entity_poly.entity_id
_entity_poly.type
_entity_poly.pdbx_seq_one_letter_code
_entity_poly.pdbx_strand_id
1 'polypeptide(L)'
;MPKALFFLFLFFANSSSAQKFYGTVFSDKGDLLPYASVTIKGTSIGASANNKAKFSFAVAPGNYTVVCQHIGYKKQEKIISIKKDDEEITFILATQELDMKEVVVKSGDEDPAYAIIRQAIKKRPFYNEQVKGFECELYTKDIMKLRNLPKKILGRKIPDEDVKDMGLDSNRKGIFYLSESVAKVYIQQPDKFKMEVVSSRVSGSDGFGFTFPTFISFYQNNISVFLDRLNPRGFVSPIADAAISMYKFKYLGSFYEDGKEINSIQVIPRRNYEPVFSGTINITDGDWRIHSLDLLLTKTSQLEIVDTLHITQIHVPVGNDVWRVKNQFIHFNFKQFGIDAIGNFVSVYSDYKINPVFAKNRFNKVIINYDTGVNKRPVAYWDSTRPVPLELDERMDYRVKDSLFLVNKDSALSQTSIDSLNKKQGKLKVYDIFWKGLHRTKYTVKGNHEWGIESLIKGLEYNTVEGVVVNILPYYNRYLKKWKTNFSFEPSLRYGFANTHLNAWASLYFRTRDWETDKKLKQQTWTISGGKRVSQFNKANPITPLTNTINTLFWGDN
;
A
#
# COMPACT_ATOMS: atom_id res chain seq x y z
N MET A 1 38.41 -51.91 33.81
CA MET A 1 37.09 -51.35 33.58
C MET A 1 37.07 -49.93 34.08
N PRO A 2 37.11 -48.91 33.26
CA PRO A 2 36.95 -47.52 33.71
C PRO A 2 35.47 -47.13 33.59
N LYS A 3 34.94 -46.52 34.67
CA LYS A 3 33.59 -45.97 34.78
C LYS A 3 33.52 -44.66 33.97
N ALA A 4 32.73 -44.65 32.91
CA ALA A 4 32.39 -43.41 32.17
C ALA A 4 31.39 -42.59 32.98
N LEU A 5 31.82 -41.42 33.44
CA LEU A 5 31.00 -40.43 34.10
C LEU A 5 30.25 -39.61 33.00
N PHE A 6 28.95 -39.83 32.86
CA PHE A 6 28.09 -39.13 31.90
C PHE A 6 27.69 -37.78 32.54
N PHE A 7 28.34 -36.68 32.15
CA PHE A 7 27.93 -35.33 32.50
C PHE A 7 26.72 -34.92 31.68
N LEU A 8 25.54 -34.97 32.29
CA LEU A 8 24.29 -34.45 31.72
C LEU A 8 24.30 -32.92 31.86
N PHE A 9 24.70 -32.22 30.80
CA PHE A 9 24.52 -30.77 30.67
C PHE A 9 23.05 -30.47 30.45
N LEU A 10 22.31 -30.15 31.49
CA LEU A 10 20.99 -29.55 31.43
C LEU A 10 21.14 -28.11 30.86
N PHE A 11 20.94 -27.98 29.57
CA PHE A 11 20.68 -26.70 28.95
C PHE A 11 19.32 -26.20 29.49
N PHE A 12 19.32 -25.38 30.53
CA PHE A 12 18.20 -24.50 30.82
C PHE A 12 18.07 -23.50 29.67
N ALA A 13 17.26 -23.82 28.70
CA ALA A 13 16.72 -22.84 27.78
C ALA A 13 15.85 -21.89 28.62
N ASN A 14 16.44 -20.78 29.07
CA ASN A 14 15.67 -19.65 29.56
C ASN A 14 14.78 -19.19 28.41
N SER A 15 13.54 -19.65 28.38
CA SER A 15 12.48 -19.07 27.56
C SER A 15 12.26 -17.67 28.12
N SER A 16 12.99 -16.69 27.60
CA SER A 16 12.69 -15.27 27.81
C SER A 16 11.30 -15.04 27.27
N SER A 17 10.29 -15.07 28.14
CA SER A 17 8.95 -14.64 27.81
C SER A 17 9.02 -13.14 27.51
N ALA A 18 8.89 -12.77 26.25
CA ALA A 18 8.81 -11.37 25.87
C ALA A 18 7.51 -10.81 26.45
N GLN A 19 7.62 -9.73 27.22
CA GLN A 19 6.48 -9.06 27.83
C GLN A 19 5.83 -8.11 26.83
N LYS A 20 4.53 -7.89 26.98
CA LYS A 20 3.78 -6.98 26.14
C LYS A 20 3.77 -5.59 26.76
N PHE A 21 4.38 -4.66 26.06
CA PHE A 21 4.32 -3.24 26.34
C PHE A 21 3.26 -2.60 25.47
N TYR A 22 2.26 -1.94 26.06
CA TYR A 22 1.13 -1.39 25.33
C TYR A 22 0.61 -0.11 25.96
N GLY A 23 -0.21 0.64 25.18
CA GLY A 23 -0.82 1.86 25.70
C GLY A 23 -1.55 2.67 24.65
N THR A 24 -1.80 3.93 25.00
CA THR A 24 -2.53 4.88 24.14
C THR A 24 -1.78 6.22 24.08
N VAL A 25 -1.87 6.89 22.95
CA VAL A 25 -1.23 8.19 22.72
C VAL A 25 -2.30 9.26 22.58
N PHE A 26 -2.20 10.32 23.39
CA PHE A 26 -3.11 11.46 23.39
C PHE A 26 -2.35 12.75 23.10
N SER A 27 -3.08 13.77 22.62
CA SER A 27 -2.63 15.16 22.68
C SER A 27 -2.81 15.74 24.09
N ASP A 28 -2.19 16.87 24.35
CA ASP A 28 -2.42 17.68 25.57
C ASP A 28 -3.86 18.21 25.70
N LYS A 29 -4.63 18.18 24.61
CA LYS A 29 -6.07 18.51 24.56
C LYS A 29 -6.98 17.32 24.76
N GLY A 30 -6.40 16.10 24.91
CA GLY A 30 -7.15 14.87 25.08
C GLY A 30 -7.57 14.18 23.77
N ASP A 31 -7.17 14.69 22.61
CA ASP A 31 -7.46 14.03 21.34
C ASP A 31 -6.59 12.79 21.16
N LEU A 32 -7.13 11.76 20.54
CA LEU A 32 -6.38 10.58 20.14
C LEU A 32 -5.38 10.93 19.04
N LEU A 33 -4.14 10.43 19.14
CA LEU A 33 -3.09 10.62 18.13
C LEU A 33 -2.83 9.31 17.36
N PRO A 34 -3.62 9.00 16.32
CA PRO A 34 -3.43 7.82 15.49
C PRO A 34 -2.05 7.84 14.82
N TYR A 35 -1.50 6.64 14.61
CA TYR A 35 -0.24 6.43 13.88
C TYR A 35 1.00 7.08 14.51
N ALA A 36 0.91 7.51 15.77
CA ALA A 36 2.07 7.92 16.54
C ALA A 36 3.12 6.78 16.57
N SER A 37 4.38 7.13 16.41
CA SER A 37 5.51 6.19 16.49
C SER A 37 5.95 6.06 17.94
N VAL A 38 6.00 4.83 18.48
CA VAL A 38 6.47 4.53 19.83
C VAL A 38 7.61 3.53 19.72
N THR A 39 8.84 3.93 20.08
CA THR A 39 10.05 3.12 19.84
C THR A 39 10.97 3.14 21.06
N ILE A 40 11.78 2.11 21.21
CA ILE A 40 12.89 2.12 22.18
C ILE A 40 14.04 2.92 21.57
N LYS A 41 14.51 3.93 22.30
CA LYS A 41 15.58 4.83 21.88
C LYS A 41 16.82 4.06 21.43
N GLY A 42 17.35 4.39 20.26
CA GLY A 42 18.55 3.75 19.70
C GLY A 42 18.36 2.34 19.14
N THR A 43 17.11 1.86 19.03
CA THR A 43 16.80 0.54 18.44
C THR A 43 15.74 0.66 17.36
N SER A 44 15.53 -0.44 16.60
CA SER A 44 14.41 -0.58 15.68
C SER A 44 13.13 -1.12 16.34
N ILE A 45 13.20 -1.51 17.64
CA ILE A 45 12.09 -2.10 18.38
C ILE A 45 11.05 -1.02 18.70
N GLY A 46 9.79 -1.29 18.38
CA GLY A 46 8.70 -0.36 18.64
C GLY A 46 7.43 -0.69 17.88
N ALA A 47 6.46 0.21 17.97
CA ALA A 47 5.15 0.10 17.32
C ALA A 47 4.74 1.43 16.70
N SER A 48 3.82 1.38 15.75
CA SER A 48 3.00 2.52 15.35
C SER A 48 1.61 2.35 15.96
N ALA A 49 1.08 3.40 16.55
CA ALA A 49 -0.27 3.38 17.07
C ALA A 49 -1.29 3.10 15.95
N ASN A 50 -2.38 2.41 16.27
CA ASN A 50 -3.47 2.18 15.33
C ASN A 50 -4.38 3.43 15.20
N ASN A 51 -5.50 3.32 14.46
CA ASN A 51 -6.45 4.42 14.28
C ASN A 51 -7.16 4.86 15.59
N LYS A 52 -7.09 4.05 16.65
CA LYS A 52 -7.55 4.38 18.01
C LYS A 52 -6.40 4.85 18.91
N ALA A 53 -5.27 5.25 18.32
CA ALA A 53 -4.06 5.67 19.01
C ALA A 53 -3.46 4.63 19.99
N LYS A 54 -3.85 3.36 19.88
CA LYS A 54 -3.32 2.27 20.71
C LYS A 54 -2.09 1.66 20.06
N PHE A 55 -1.04 1.45 20.84
CA PHE A 55 0.18 0.78 20.41
C PHE A 55 0.45 -0.47 21.26
N SER A 56 1.23 -1.40 20.72
CA SER A 56 1.66 -2.59 21.47
C SER A 56 2.83 -3.24 20.76
N PHE A 57 3.88 -3.61 21.49
CA PHE A 57 4.98 -4.42 21.00
C PHE A 57 5.57 -5.28 22.12
N ALA A 58 6.26 -6.34 21.74
CA ALA A 58 6.90 -7.25 22.66
C ALA A 58 8.34 -6.79 22.95
N VAL A 59 8.76 -6.86 24.20
CA VAL A 59 10.12 -6.53 24.62
C VAL A 59 10.54 -7.40 25.81
N ALA A 60 11.83 -7.69 25.92
CA ALA A 60 12.36 -8.40 27.09
C ALA A 60 12.28 -7.53 28.35
N PRO A 61 12.19 -8.12 29.57
CA PRO A 61 12.29 -7.34 30.79
C PRO A 61 13.58 -6.54 30.87
N GLY A 62 13.49 -5.27 31.30
CA GLY A 62 14.63 -4.36 31.34
C GLY A 62 14.23 -2.90 31.53
N ASN A 63 15.24 -2.04 31.61
CA ASN A 63 15.03 -0.59 31.65
C ASN A 63 15.25 0.00 30.25
N TYR A 64 14.27 0.75 29.77
CA TYR A 64 14.29 1.32 28.42
C TYR A 64 13.90 2.79 28.44
N THR A 65 14.51 3.57 27.57
CA THR A 65 14.00 4.89 27.21
C THR A 65 13.08 4.71 25.99
N VAL A 66 11.79 4.93 26.20
CA VAL A 66 10.79 4.84 25.14
C VAL A 66 10.49 6.23 24.61
N VAL A 67 10.51 6.39 23.30
CA VAL A 67 10.30 7.62 22.56
C VAL A 67 8.94 7.54 21.86
N CYS A 68 8.08 8.53 22.10
CA CYS A 68 6.83 8.71 21.38
C CYS A 68 6.89 9.98 20.53
N GLN A 69 6.57 9.85 19.24
CA GLN A 69 6.62 10.93 18.25
C GLN A 69 5.39 10.92 17.36
N HIS A 70 4.86 12.12 17.10
CA HIS A 70 3.77 12.34 16.13
C HIS A 70 3.98 13.70 15.43
N ILE A 71 3.65 13.77 14.14
CA ILE A 71 3.78 15.03 13.37
C ILE A 71 2.90 16.11 13.98
N GLY A 72 3.46 17.30 14.20
CA GLY A 72 2.76 18.43 14.82
C GLY A 72 2.77 18.43 16.35
N TYR A 73 3.46 17.47 17.00
CA TYR A 73 3.56 17.35 18.46
C TYR A 73 5.02 17.25 18.92
N LYS A 74 5.30 17.77 20.12
CA LYS A 74 6.60 17.65 20.77
C LYS A 74 6.88 16.19 21.10
N LYS A 75 8.05 15.67 20.69
CA LYS A 75 8.51 14.35 21.03
C LYS A 75 8.59 14.17 22.55
N GLN A 76 8.11 13.03 23.06
CA GLN A 76 8.18 12.70 24.47
C GLN A 76 9.04 11.45 24.69
N GLU A 77 9.97 11.53 25.65
CA GLU A 77 10.76 10.40 26.10
C GLU A 77 10.36 10.03 27.52
N LYS A 78 10.21 8.73 27.80
CA LYS A 78 9.94 8.19 29.13
C LYS A 78 10.90 7.05 29.43
N ILE A 79 11.50 7.05 30.63
CA ILE A 79 12.27 5.92 31.14
C ILE A 79 11.29 4.96 31.80
N ILE A 80 11.28 3.72 31.35
CA ILE A 80 10.34 2.69 31.77
C ILE A 80 11.11 1.44 32.19
N SER A 81 10.71 0.86 33.32
CA SER A 81 11.25 -0.41 33.82
C SER A 81 10.23 -1.52 33.57
N ILE A 82 10.43 -2.29 32.53
CA ILE A 82 9.54 -3.40 32.17
C ILE A 82 9.91 -4.61 33.01
N LYS A 83 8.98 -5.04 33.85
CA LYS A 83 9.10 -6.18 34.75
C LYS A 83 8.57 -7.45 34.07
N LYS A 84 8.17 -8.46 34.89
CA LYS A 84 7.66 -9.74 34.36
C LYS A 84 6.22 -9.70 33.86
N ASP A 85 5.47 -8.65 34.18
CA ASP A 85 4.05 -8.50 33.81
C ASP A 85 3.90 -7.52 32.62
N ASP A 86 2.78 -7.62 31.89
CA ASP A 86 2.42 -6.68 30.84
C ASP A 86 2.26 -5.28 31.44
N GLU A 87 2.81 -4.25 30.77
CA GLU A 87 2.80 -2.88 31.28
C GLU A 87 2.05 -1.95 30.34
N GLU A 88 1.10 -1.19 30.90
CA GLU A 88 0.34 -0.18 30.18
C GLU A 88 0.88 1.21 30.47
N ILE A 89 1.07 2.01 29.41
CA ILE A 89 1.51 3.38 29.54
C ILE A 89 0.73 4.32 28.63
N THR A 90 0.46 5.52 29.14
CA THR A 90 -0.13 6.60 28.36
C THR A 90 0.93 7.64 28.01
N PHE A 91 1.01 8.01 26.73
CA PHE A 91 1.75 9.19 26.27
C PHE A 91 0.77 10.33 26.04
N ILE A 92 1.14 11.53 26.55
CA ILE A 92 0.41 12.79 26.32
C ILE A 92 1.39 13.74 25.65
N LEU A 93 1.23 13.97 24.35
CA LEU A 93 2.14 14.80 23.58
C LEU A 93 1.61 16.25 23.55
N ALA A 94 2.45 17.19 23.95
CA ALA A 94 2.16 18.62 23.80
C ALA A 94 2.18 19.02 22.33
N THR A 95 1.29 19.91 21.94
CA THR A 95 1.28 20.50 20.60
C THR A 95 2.65 21.16 20.32
N GLN A 96 3.19 20.95 19.11
CA GLN A 96 4.46 21.57 18.70
C GLN A 96 4.26 23.06 18.52
N GLU A 97 4.83 23.84 19.41
CA GLU A 97 4.94 25.28 19.22
C GLU A 97 6.00 25.54 18.16
N LEU A 98 5.69 26.44 17.25
CA LEU A 98 6.62 26.89 16.21
C LEU A 98 7.13 28.28 16.60
N ASP A 99 8.44 28.40 16.76
CA ASP A 99 9.09 29.68 16.98
C ASP A 99 9.13 30.44 15.67
N MET A 100 8.39 31.52 15.59
CA MET A 100 8.52 32.47 14.49
C MET A 100 9.71 33.37 14.79
N LYS A 101 10.85 33.14 14.16
CA LYS A 101 11.93 34.15 14.18
C LYS A 101 11.35 35.45 13.65
N GLU A 102 11.59 36.56 14.36
CA GLU A 102 11.17 37.86 13.92
C GLU A 102 11.89 38.20 12.60
N VAL A 103 11.29 37.79 11.52
CA VAL A 103 11.74 38.16 10.18
C VAL A 103 11.07 39.49 9.90
N VAL A 104 11.83 40.57 9.96
CA VAL A 104 11.39 41.89 9.48
C VAL A 104 11.22 41.77 7.97
N VAL A 105 10.03 41.31 7.56
CA VAL A 105 9.66 41.24 6.14
C VAL A 105 9.34 42.65 5.67
N LYS A 106 10.26 43.27 4.95
CA LYS A 106 9.97 44.48 4.21
C LYS A 106 8.99 44.15 3.07
N SER A 107 8.12 45.09 2.77
CA SER A 107 7.19 44.96 1.64
C SER A 107 7.99 44.69 0.36
N GLY A 108 7.83 43.49 -0.22
CA GLY A 108 8.57 43.04 -1.40
C GLY A 108 9.61 41.91 -1.15
N ASP A 109 9.93 41.56 0.09
CA ASP A 109 10.84 40.46 0.40
C ASP A 109 10.15 39.12 0.13
N GLU A 110 10.93 38.15 -0.36
CA GLU A 110 10.46 36.79 -0.59
C GLU A 110 10.33 36.03 0.75
N ASP A 111 9.27 35.21 0.89
CA ASP A 111 9.07 34.39 2.10
C ASP A 111 10.31 33.49 2.38
N PRO A 112 10.81 33.45 3.63
CA PRO A 112 11.99 32.65 4.01
C PRO A 112 11.91 31.17 3.59
N ALA A 113 10.71 30.61 3.46
CA ALA A 113 10.50 29.25 2.97
C ALA A 113 11.17 28.99 1.62
N TYR A 114 11.21 29.98 0.72
CA TYR A 114 11.82 29.80 -0.60
C TYR A 114 13.33 29.58 -0.53
N ALA A 115 14.03 30.26 0.36
CA ALA A 115 15.47 30.04 0.56
C ALA A 115 15.75 28.61 1.04
N ILE A 116 14.95 28.13 2.01
CA ILE A 116 15.05 26.78 2.57
C ILE A 116 14.75 25.73 1.48
N ILE A 117 13.67 25.92 0.73
CA ILE A 117 13.28 24.99 -0.34
C ILE A 117 14.33 24.95 -1.45
N ARG A 118 14.93 26.07 -1.85
CA ARG A 118 16.03 26.07 -2.83
C ARG A 118 17.24 25.27 -2.34
N GLN A 119 17.58 25.35 -1.05
CA GLN A 119 18.64 24.52 -0.49
C GLN A 119 18.26 23.03 -0.47
N ALA A 120 17.02 22.70 -0.11
CA ALA A 120 16.52 21.33 -0.17
C ALA A 120 16.52 20.77 -1.60
N ILE A 121 16.11 21.55 -2.61
CA ILE A 121 16.20 21.18 -4.04
C ILE A 121 17.66 20.92 -4.42
N LYS A 122 18.59 21.81 -4.05
CA LYS A 122 20.02 21.65 -4.34
C LYS A 122 20.62 20.39 -3.69
N LYS A 123 20.17 20.04 -2.48
CA LYS A 123 20.62 18.86 -1.74
C LYS A 123 19.88 17.57 -2.11
N ARG A 124 18.73 17.66 -2.78
CA ARG A 124 17.90 16.53 -3.18
C ARG A 124 18.65 15.42 -3.93
N PRO A 125 19.46 15.69 -4.96
CA PRO A 125 20.21 14.65 -5.65
C PRO A 125 21.17 13.91 -4.71
N PHE A 126 21.85 14.64 -3.82
CA PHE A 126 22.72 14.02 -2.81
C PHE A 126 21.96 13.03 -1.94
N TYR A 127 20.81 13.40 -1.37
CA TYR A 127 20.04 12.49 -0.52
C TYR A 127 19.39 11.33 -1.28
N ASN A 128 19.05 11.54 -2.55
CA ASN A 128 18.55 10.48 -3.41
C ASN A 128 19.63 9.42 -3.69
N GLU A 129 20.90 9.84 -3.83
CA GLU A 129 22.03 8.99 -4.21
C GLU A 129 22.96 8.62 -3.04
N GLN A 130 22.77 9.23 -1.86
CA GLN A 130 23.60 9.02 -0.67
C GLN A 130 23.77 7.54 -0.31
N VAL A 131 22.73 6.74 -0.55
CA VAL A 131 22.72 5.31 -0.24
C VAL A 131 22.67 4.52 -1.54
N LYS A 132 23.76 3.83 -1.85
CA LYS A 132 23.86 2.98 -3.05
C LYS A 132 23.00 1.73 -2.95
N GLY A 133 22.69 1.28 -1.74
CA GLY A 133 21.80 0.16 -1.49
C GLY A 133 21.47 0.02 -0.02
N PHE A 134 20.35 -0.62 0.27
CA PHE A 134 19.96 -0.95 1.63
C PHE A 134 19.13 -2.23 1.70
N GLU A 135 19.14 -2.84 2.88
CA GLU A 135 18.22 -3.89 3.29
C GLU A 135 17.39 -3.36 4.45
N CYS A 136 16.10 -3.68 4.48
CA CYS A 136 15.24 -3.41 5.63
C CYS A 136 14.16 -4.46 5.78
N GLU A 137 13.57 -4.55 6.98
CA GLU A 137 12.32 -5.25 7.20
C GLU A 137 11.15 -4.27 7.02
N LEU A 138 10.11 -4.71 6.33
CA LEU A 138 8.91 -3.96 6.06
C LEU A 138 7.69 -4.73 6.57
N TYR A 139 6.95 -4.11 7.48
CA TYR A 139 5.60 -4.53 7.82
C TYR A 139 4.60 -3.63 7.09
N THR A 140 3.57 -4.23 6.48
CA THR A 140 2.43 -3.51 5.94
C THR A 140 1.12 -4.00 6.55
N LYS A 141 0.20 -3.06 6.81
CA LYS A 141 -1.19 -3.33 7.14
C LYS A 141 -2.09 -2.48 6.25
N ASP A 142 -2.91 -3.14 5.46
CA ASP A 142 -3.75 -2.52 4.45
C ASP A 142 -5.21 -2.85 4.75
N ILE A 143 -6.02 -1.82 4.93
CA ILE A 143 -7.44 -1.96 5.21
C ILE A 143 -8.26 -1.07 4.29
N MET A 144 -9.35 -1.62 3.75
CA MET A 144 -10.35 -0.86 3.02
C MET A 144 -11.72 -1.13 3.62
N LYS A 145 -12.44 -0.04 3.93
CA LYS A 145 -13.79 -0.08 4.55
C LYS A 145 -14.80 0.60 3.64
N LEU A 146 -15.95 -0.03 3.46
CA LEU A 146 -17.12 0.62 2.87
C LEU A 146 -17.93 1.30 3.97
N ARG A 147 -18.13 2.60 3.83
CA ARG A 147 -19.01 3.42 4.68
C ARG A 147 -20.43 3.48 4.13
N ASN A 148 -20.56 3.29 2.81
CA ASN A 148 -21.82 3.15 2.13
C ASN A 148 -21.65 2.38 0.82
N LEU A 149 -22.49 1.37 0.61
CA LEU A 149 -22.64 0.70 -0.68
C LEU A 149 -24.12 0.82 -1.11
N PRO A 150 -24.43 1.56 -2.20
CA PRO A 150 -25.82 1.79 -2.61
C PRO A 150 -26.50 0.48 -3.03
N LYS A 151 -27.82 0.42 -2.91
CA LYS A 151 -28.60 -0.74 -3.38
C LYS A 151 -28.55 -0.91 -4.90
N LYS A 152 -28.30 0.18 -5.62
CA LYS A 152 -28.17 0.21 -7.09
C LYS A 152 -26.99 1.07 -7.50
N ILE A 153 -26.23 0.61 -8.49
CA ILE A 153 -25.17 1.39 -9.15
C ILE A 153 -25.55 1.48 -10.63
N LEU A 154 -25.58 2.68 -11.18
CA LEU A 154 -25.99 2.94 -12.57
C LEU A 154 -27.28 2.19 -12.97
N GLY A 155 -28.30 2.23 -12.08
CA GLY A 155 -29.60 1.57 -12.29
C GLY A 155 -29.64 0.07 -11.96
N ARG A 156 -28.50 -0.58 -11.76
CA ARG A 156 -28.40 -2.02 -11.48
C ARG A 156 -28.42 -2.32 -9.99
N LYS A 157 -29.29 -3.22 -9.56
CA LYS A 157 -29.37 -3.71 -8.18
C LYS A 157 -28.14 -4.57 -7.85
N ILE A 158 -27.50 -4.32 -6.70
CA ILE A 158 -26.48 -5.19 -6.11
C ILE A 158 -27.19 -6.23 -5.26
N PRO A 159 -27.07 -7.53 -5.57
CA PRO A 159 -27.68 -8.61 -4.79
C PRO A 159 -27.20 -8.60 -3.34
N ASP A 160 -28.07 -8.98 -2.40
CA ASP A 160 -27.72 -9.05 -0.98
C ASP A 160 -26.75 -10.22 -0.69
N GLU A 161 -26.71 -11.24 -1.56
CA GLU A 161 -25.71 -12.31 -1.52
C GLU A 161 -24.30 -11.77 -1.79
N ASP A 162 -24.13 -10.94 -2.83
CA ASP A 162 -22.84 -10.31 -3.16
C ASP A 162 -22.35 -9.44 -1.99
N VAL A 163 -23.27 -8.77 -1.28
CA VAL A 163 -22.94 -7.94 -0.10
C VAL A 163 -22.42 -8.80 1.06
N LYS A 164 -23.05 -9.95 1.29
CA LYS A 164 -22.60 -10.92 2.31
C LYS A 164 -21.26 -11.55 1.95
N ASP A 165 -21.05 -11.87 0.68
CA ASP A 165 -19.80 -12.43 0.20
C ASP A 165 -18.62 -11.45 0.34
N MET A 166 -18.89 -10.14 0.26
CA MET A 166 -17.92 -9.09 0.60
C MET A 166 -17.67 -8.95 2.10
N GLY A 167 -18.40 -9.67 2.96
CA GLY A 167 -18.29 -9.57 4.42
C GLY A 167 -18.88 -8.28 5.00
N LEU A 168 -19.81 -7.65 4.30
CA LEU A 168 -20.49 -6.43 4.74
C LEU A 168 -21.72 -6.75 5.60
N ASP A 169 -22.08 -5.81 6.47
CA ASP A 169 -23.26 -5.90 7.30
C ASP A 169 -24.57 -5.67 6.52
N SER A 170 -25.72 -5.80 7.19
CA SER A 170 -27.06 -5.57 6.61
C SER A 170 -27.25 -4.12 6.12
N ASN A 171 -26.48 -3.17 6.66
CA ASN A 171 -26.45 -1.77 6.22
C ASN A 171 -25.45 -1.53 5.08
N ARG A 172 -24.86 -2.61 4.54
CA ARG A 172 -23.88 -2.59 3.44
C ARG A 172 -22.60 -1.81 3.79
N LYS A 173 -22.18 -1.90 5.06
CA LYS A 173 -20.97 -1.29 5.60
C LYS A 173 -20.05 -2.36 6.15
N GLY A 174 -18.76 -2.05 6.23
CA GLY A 174 -17.80 -2.94 6.86
C GLY A 174 -16.45 -2.97 6.15
N ILE A 175 -15.58 -3.81 6.66
CA ILE A 175 -14.28 -4.08 6.07
C ILE A 175 -14.49 -5.02 4.88
N PHE A 176 -14.14 -4.59 3.67
CA PHE A 176 -14.18 -5.47 2.50
C PHE A 176 -12.81 -6.03 2.13
N TYR A 177 -11.74 -5.39 2.62
CA TYR A 177 -10.37 -5.88 2.46
C TYR A 177 -9.54 -5.57 3.70
N LEU A 178 -8.81 -6.57 4.19
CA LEU A 178 -7.86 -6.46 5.28
C LEU A 178 -6.71 -7.42 5.03
N SER A 179 -5.50 -6.91 5.00
CA SER A 179 -4.29 -7.72 4.88
C SER A 179 -3.15 -7.20 5.74
N GLU A 180 -2.25 -8.11 6.08
CA GLU A 180 -0.98 -7.82 6.75
C GLU A 180 0.13 -8.59 6.06
N SER A 181 1.32 -7.99 5.95
CA SER A 181 2.51 -8.72 5.49
C SER A 181 3.79 -8.26 6.18
N VAL A 182 4.74 -9.17 6.29
CA VAL A 182 6.13 -8.90 6.70
C VAL A 182 7.04 -9.35 5.58
N ALA A 183 7.94 -8.50 5.17
CA ALA A 183 8.87 -8.78 4.09
C ALA A 183 10.25 -8.20 4.36
N LYS A 184 11.28 -8.85 3.81
CA LYS A 184 12.62 -8.28 3.70
C LYS A 184 12.76 -7.62 2.34
N VAL A 185 13.19 -6.39 2.33
CA VAL A 185 13.35 -5.58 1.13
C VAL A 185 14.81 -5.29 0.90
N TYR A 186 15.24 -5.45 -0.34
CA TYR A 186 16.60 -5.21 -0.80
C TYR A 186 16.55 -4.24 -1.97
N ILE A 187 17.26 -3.15 -1.86
CA ILE A 187 17.36 -2.12 -2.90
C ILE A 187 18.82 -1.87 -3.22
N GLN A 188 19.16 -1.80 -4.50
CA GLN A 188 20.46 -1.35 -4.99
C GLN A 188 20.27 -0.44 -6.19
N GLN A 189 20.72 0.79 -6.05
CA GLN A 189 20.68 1.80 -7.11
C GLN A 189 21.41 1.31 -8.38
N PRO A 190 20.99 1.72 -9.58
CA PRO A 190 19.85 2.65 -9.81
C PRO A 190 18.47 1.99 -9.83
N ASP A 191 18.34 0.68 -10.12
CA ASP A 191 17.10 0.05 -10.54
C ASP A 191 16.87 -1.36 -9.96
N LYS A 192 17.77 -1.87 -9.11
CA LYS A 192 17.64 -3.22 -8.57
C LYS A 192 16.77 -3.22 -7.32
N PHE A 193 15.72 -4.01 -7.39
CA PHE A 193 14.79 -4.25 -6.30
C PHE A 193 14.55 -5.75 -6.12
N LYS A 194 14.47 -6.19 -4.86
CA LYS A 194 14.03 -7.53 -4.49
C LYS A 194 13.29 -7.50 -3.17
N MET A 195 12.25 -8.30 -3.08
CA MET A 195 11.44 -8.46 -1.89
C MET A 195 11.27 -9.95 -1.57
N GLU A 196 11.48 -10.32 -0.32
CA GLU A 196 11.24 -11.67 0.20
C GLU A 196 10.13 -11.58 1.24
N VAL A 197 8.93 -12.03 0.88
CA VAL A 197 7.76 -12.02 1.77
C VAL A 197 7.87 -13.19 2.73
N VAL A 198 8.06 -12.88 4.00
CA VAL A 198 8.26 -13.85 5.11
C VAL A 198 6.93 -14.37 5.62
N SER A 199 5.95 -13.48 5.71
CA SER A 199 4.58 -13.82 6.12
C SER A 199 3.57 -12.87 5.49
N SER A 200 2.39 -13.39 5.17
CA SER A 200 1.27 -12.61 4.65
C SER A 200 -0.04 -13.23 5.12
N ARG A 201 -1.02 -12.40 5.40
CA ARG A 201 -2.37 -12.79 5.81
C ARG A 201 -3.40 -11.88 5.17
N VAL A 202 -4.44 -12.47 4.63
CA VAL A 202 -5.61 -11.77 4.10
C VAL A 202 -6.85 -12.31 4.78
N SER A 203 -7.71 -11.44 5.25
CA SER A 203 -8.97 -11.83 5.90
C SER A 203 -9.86 -12.61 4.94
N GLY A 204 -10.25 -13.82 5.34
CA GLY A 204 -11.13 -14.70 4.55
C GLY A 204 -10.50 -15.25 3.26
N SER A 205 -9.17 -15.34 3.18
CA SER A 205 -8.49 -15.83 1.99
C SER A 205 -7.16 -16.51 2.32
N ASP A 206 -6.73 -17.47 1.50
CA ASP A 206 -5.37 -18.00 1.49
C ASP A 206 -4.46 -17.31 0.45
N GLY A 207 -4.92 -16.19 -0.10
CA GLY A 207 -4.14 -15.34 -0.99
C GLY A 207 -3.02 -14.58 -0.27
N PHE A 208 -2.21 -13.88 -1.08
CA PHE A 208 -1.19 -12.96 -0.59
C PHE A 208 -1.73 -11.54 -0.75
N GLY A 209 -1.88 -10.78 0.29
CA GLY A 209 -2.40 -9.42 0.26
C GLY A 209 -1.68 -8.49 -0.73
N PHE A 210 -1.92 -7.20 -0.63
CA PHE A 210 -1.11 -6.20 -1.34
C PHE A 210 0.31 -6.23 -0.79
N THR A 211 1.11 -7.16 -1.30
CA THR A 211 2.52 -7.30 -0.89
C THR A 211 3.44 -6.38 -1.66
N PHE A 212 2.90 -5.55 -2.55
CA PHE A 212 3.70 -4.61 -3.32
C PHE A 212 3.91 -3.33 -2.49
N PRO A 213 5.12 -3.11 -1.97
CA PRO A 213 5.37 -1.93 -1.13
C PRO A 213 5.29 -0.68 -1.99
N THR A 214 4.57 0.31 -1.50
CA THR A 214 4.59 1.64 -2.07
C THR A 214 5.76 2.41 -1.45
N PHE A 215 6.97 2.21 -1.98
CA PHE A 215 8.13 3.03 -1.60
C PHE A 215 7.97 4.42 -2.21
N ILE A 216 7.60 5.38 -1.40
CA ILE A 216 7.49 6.77 -1.81
C ILE A 216 8.73 7.51 -1.32
N SER A 217 9.52 8.05 -2.25
CA SER A 217 10.67 8.91 -1.94
C SER A 217 10.43 10.32 -2.47
N PHE A 218 10.23 11.26 -1.57
CA PHE A 218 10.06 12.67 -1.95
C PHE A 218 11.35 13.34 -2.41
N TYR A 219 12.47 12.63 -2.41
CA TYR A 219 13.70 13.05 -3.09
C TYR A 219 13.69 12.78 -4.60
N GLN A 220 12.65 12.14 -5.14
CA GLN A 220 12.41 12.06 -6.59
C GLN A 220 11.68 13.31 -7.10
N ASN A 221 11.81 13.62 -8.38
CA ASN A 221 11.09 14.75 -8.99
C ASN A 221 9.58 14.48 -9.06
N ASN A 222 9.21 13.30 -9.51
CA ASN A 222 7.83 12.86 -9.63
C ASN A 222 7.60 11.67 -8.71
N ILE A 223 6.54 11.74 -7.94
CA ILE A 223 6.13 10.74 -6.96
C ILE A 223 5.08 9.84 -7.59
N SER A 224 5.42 8.58 -7.77
CA SER A 224 4.47 7.55 -8.16
C SER A 224 3.79 6.96 -6.93
N VAL A 225 2.49 6.87 -6.95
CA VAL A 225 1.68 6.25 -5.89
C VAL A 225 0.84 5.14 -6.50
N PHE A 226 0.85 3.95 -5.88
CA PHE A 226 0.15 2.76 -6.36
C PHE A 226 0.51 2.38 -7.82
N LEU A 227 1.81 2.39 -8.15
CA LEU A 227 2.33 1.98 -9.46
C LEU A 227 1.70 2.77 -10.61
N ASP A 228 1.66 4.07 -10.51
CA ASP A 228 1.12 5.01 -11.52
C ASP A 228 -0.36 4.83 -11.85
N ARG A 229 -1.09 4.05 -11.05
CA ARG A 229 -2.53 3.82 -11.28
C ARG A 229 -3.41 5.02 -10.97
N LEU A 230 -2.93 5.93 -10.11
CA LEU A 230 -3.69 7.13 -9.73
C LEU A 230 -3.39 8.31 -10.65
N ASN A 231 -2.18 8.44 -11.14
CA ASN A 231 -1.77 9.38 -12.16
C ASN A 231 -0.51 8.83 -12.85
N PRO A 232 -0.55 8.50 -14.15
CA PRO A 232 0.60 7.94 -14.87
C PRO A 232 1.82 8.87 -14.94
N ARG A 233 1.62 10.19 -14.78
CA ARG A 233 2.71 11.18 -14.75
C ARG A 233 3.38 11.28 -13.39
N GLY A 234 2.77 10.70 -12.35
CA GLY A 234 3.12 10.94 -10.96
C GLY A 234 2.78 12.36 -10.51
N PHE A 235 3.14 12.67 -9.27
CA PHE A 235 2.89 13.97 -8.63
C PHE A 235 4.20 14.66 -8.35
N VAL A 236 4.30 15.96 -8.62
CA VAL A 236 5.53 16.72 -8.46
C VAL A 236 5.88 16.84 -6.98
N SER A 237 7.12 16.49 -6.60
CA SER A 237 7.60 16.64 -5.22
C SER A 237 7.70 18.12 -4.83
N PRO A 238 7.39 18.49 -3.57
CA PRO A 238 7.61 19.86 -3.06
C PRO A 238 9.08 20.32 -3.10
N ILE A 239 10.02 19.41 -3.29
CA ILE A 239 11.44 19.71 -3.47
C ILE A 239 11.97 19.23 -4.84
N ALA A 240 11.09 19.06 -5.83
CA ALA A 240 11.48 18.79 -7.22
C ALA A 240 12.19 19.98 -7.85
N ASP A 241 12.90 19.75 -8.95
CA ASP A 241 13.56 20.84 -9.70
C ASP A 241 12.59 21.93 -10.14
N ALA A 242 11.35 21.54 -10.49
CA ALA A 242 10.27 22.45 -10.88
C ALA A 242 9.46 23.02 -9.68
N ALA A 243 9.80 22.68 -8.44
CA ALA A 243 8.95 22.99 -7.28
C ALA A 243 8.64 24.49 -7.13
N ILE A 244 9.61 25.37 -7.36
CA ILE A 244 9.41 26.84 -7.25
C ILE A 244 8.37 27.36 -8.24
N SER A 245 8.24 26.76 -9.41
CA SER A 245 7.25 27.14 -10.43
C SER A 245 5.88 26.52 -10.18
N MET A 246 5.82 25.39 -9.48
CA MET A 246 4.62 24.60 -9.25
C MET A 246 3.92 24.95 -7.93
N TYR A 247 4.68 25.42 -6.93
CA TYR A 247 4.21 25.68 -5.58
C TYR A 247 4.41 27.13 -5.13
N LYS A 248 3.56 27.57 -4.21
CA LYS A 248 3.82 28.67 -3.29
C LYS A 248 4.23 28.07 -1.95
N PHE A 249 5.22 28.67 -1.31
CA PHE A 249 5.71 28.23 -0.02
C PHE A 249 5.50 29.34 1.01
N LYS A 250 5.10 28.94 2.24
CA LYS A 250 4.95 29.83 3.37
C LYS A 250 5.68 29.26 4.57
N TYR A 251 6.55 30.03 5.17
CA TYR A 251 7.22 29.67 6.41
C TYR A 251 6.23 29.72 7.56
N LEU A 252 6.15 28.61 8.32
CA LEU A 252 5.27 28.51 9.50
C LEU A 252 6.02 28.73 10.81
N GLY A 253 7.36 28.70 10.80
CA GLY A 253 8.23 28.74 11.95
C GLY A 253 9.17 27.56 12.02
N SER A 254 9.96 27.49 13.09
CA SER A 254 10.86 26.36 13.36
C SER A 254 10.63 25.78 14.75
N PHE A 255 11.15 24.57 14.97
CA PHE A 255 11.21 23.93 16.27
C PHE A 255 12.51 23.13 16.41
N TYR A 256 12.87 22.76 17.62
CA TYR A 256 14.06 21.98 17.89
C TYR A 256 13.71 20.54 18.26
N GLU A 257 14.41 19.59 17.61
CA GLU A 257 14.33 18.17 17.94
C GLU A 257 15.74 17.54 17.85
N ASP A 258 16.17 16.84 18.90
CA ASP A 258 17.49 16.20 19.01
C ASP A 258 18.66 17.17 18.70
N GLY A 259 18.55 18.43 19.13
CA GLY A 259 19.57 19.45 18.92
C GLY A 259 19.64 20.04 17.52
N LYS A 260 18.72 19.65 16.63
CA LYS A 260 18.59 20.21 15.28
C LYS A 260 17.38 21.14 15.19
N GLU A 261 17.56 22.27 14.53
CA GLU A 261 16.45 23.14 14.15
C GLU A 261 15.74 22.56 12.92
N ILE A 262 14.41 22.55 12.96
CA ILE A 262 13.56 21.99 11.92
C ILE A 262 12.59 23.07 11.47
N ASN A 263 12.69 23.43 10.21
CA ASN A 263 11.86 24.45 9.57
C ASN A 263 10.56 23.83 9.06
N SER A 264 9.43 24.34 9.50
CA SER A 264 8.09 23.93 9.06
C SER A 264 7.62 24.83 7.92
N ILE A 265 7.27 24.23 6.78
CA ILE A 265 6.93 24.94 5.55
C ILE A 265 5.60 24.46 5.03
N GLN A 266 4.66 25.38 4.84
CA GLN A 266 3.41 25.12 4.15
C GLN A 266 3.64 25.07 2.64
N VAL A 267 3.13 23.99 2.02
CA VAL A 267 3.18 23.75 0.58
C VAL A 267 1.80 24.03 -0.01
N ILE A 268 1.72 24.95 -0.96
CA ILE A 268 0.47 25.41 -1.54
C ILE A 268 0.57 25.33 -3.07
N PRO A 269 -0.33 24.62 -3.79
CA PRO A 269 -0.37 24.62 -5.24
C PRO A 269 -0.46 26.04 -5.82
N ARG A 270 0.34 26.34 -6.85
CA ARG A 270 0.21 27.65 -7.56
C ARG A 270 -1.02 27.70 -8.43
N ARG A 271 -1.40 26.57 -9.00
CA ARG A 271 -2.54 26.46 -9.92
C ARG A 271 -3.38 25.24 -9.57
N ASN A 272 -4.66 25.32 -9.87
CA ASN A 272 -5.55 24.17 -9.81
C ASN A 272 -5.26 23.25 -11.02
N TYR A 273 -5.63 21.99 -10.88
CA TYR A 273 -5.53 20.96 -11.94
C TYR A 273 -4.08 20.63 -12.38
N GLU A 274 -3.13 20.87 -11.51
CA GLU A 274 -1.76 20.36 -11.65
C GLU A 274 -1.52 19.18 -10.69
N PRO A 275 -0.65 18.20 -11.05
CA PRO A 275 -0.37 17.02 -10.22
C PRO A 275 0.57 17.40 -9.06
N VAL A 276 0.09 18.16 -8.12
CA VAL A 276 0.86 18.77 -7.02
C VAL A 276 0.18 18.54 -5.67
N PHE A 277 1.00 18.47 -4.62
CA PHE A 277 0.56 18.30 -3.23
C PHE A 277 0.19 19.63 -2.57
N SER A 278 -0.62 19.54 -1.51
CA SER A 278 -0.80 20.60 -0.52
C SER A 278 -0.50 20.05 0.87
N GLY A 279 -0.12 20.90 1.84
CA GLY A 279 0.12 20.42 3.20
C GLY A 279 1.38 21.02 3.81
N THR A 280 2.12 20.24 4.58
CA THR A 280 3.32 20.69 5.31
C THR A 280 4.51 19.76 5.05
N ILE A 281 5.68 20.36 4.86
CA ILE A 281 6.96 19.68 4.84
C ILE A 281 7.89 20.28 5.89
N ASN A 282 8.51 19.43 6.70
CA ASN A 282 9.46 19.80 7.73
C ASN A 282 10.88 19.47 7.25
N ILE A 283 11.74 20.49 7.20
CA ILE A 283 13.11 20.38 6.67
C ILE A 283 14.10 20.80 7.76
N THR A 284 15.12 19.96 8.00
CA THR A 284 16.18 20.28 8.96
C THR A 284 17.00 21.49 8.49
N ASP A 285 17.37 22.37 9.40
CA ASP A 285 18.28 23.47 9.10
C ASP A 285 19.71 22.95 8.87
N GLY A 286 20.47 23.63 8.02
CA GLY A 286 21.86 23.30 7.69
C GLY A 286 22.01 22.08 6.79
N ASP A 287 21.40 20.94 7.13
CA ASP A 287 21.45 19.70 6.35
C ASP A 287 20.45 19.72 5.17
N TRP A 288 19.34 20.44 5.31
CA TRP A 288 18.27 20.58 4.29
C TRP A 288 17.62 19.27 3.88
N ARG A 289 17.57 18.29 4.79
CA ARG A 289 16.90 17.00 4.58
C ARG A 289 15.45 17.05 5.04
N ILE A 290 14.64 16.16 4.50
CA ILE A 290 13.26 15.97 4.97
C ILE A 290 13.31 15.30 6.35
N HIS A 291 12.69 15.92 7.35
CA HIS A 291 12.45 15.38 8.67
C HIS A 291 11.13 14.60 8.69
N SER A 292 10.07 15.25 8.26
CA SER A 292 8.73 14.66 8.17
C SER A 292 7.89 15.43 7.16
N LEU A 293 6.79 14.83 6.72
CA LEU A 293 5.84 15.47 5.83
C LEU A 293 4.42 14.98 6.09
N ASP A 294 3.50 15.89 5.82
CA ASP A 294 2.06 15.70 5.90
C ASP A 294 1.44 16.36 4.68
N LEU A 295 1.16 15.55 3.64
CA LEU A 295 0.82 16.04 2.32
C LEU A 295 -0.48 15.42 1.81
N LEU A 296 -1.30 16.25 1.17
CA LEU A 296 -2.62 15.93 0.66
C LEU A 296 -2.67 16.16 -0.85
N LEU A 297 -3.28 15.22 -1.55
CA LEU A 297 -3.77 15.35 -2.92
C LEU A 297 -5.29 15.34 -2.92
N THR A 298 -5.88 16.13 -3.78
CA THR A 298 -7.33 16.20 -4.00
C THR A 298 -7.66 16.01 -5.48
N LYS A 299 -8.92 16.02 -5.84
CA LYS A 299 -9.34 15.96 -7.27
C LYS A 299 -8.71 17.07 -8.10
N THR A 300 -8.51 18.27 -7.52
CA THR A 300 -7.82 19.37 -8.19
C THR A 300 -6.33 19.13 -8.41
N SER A 301 -5.78 18.05 -7.81
CA SER A 301 -4.42 17.58 -8.07
C SER A 301 -4.36 16.48 -9.14
N GLN A 302 -5.37 16.35 -9.98
CA GLN A 302 -5.48 15.29 -11.01
C GLN A 302 -5.50 13.87 -10.43
N LEU A 303 -6.14 13.67 -9.27
CA LEU A 303 -6.49 12.34 -8.80
C LEU A 303 -7.65 11.80 -9.63
N GLU A 304 -7.43 10.67 -10.33
CA GLU A 304 -8.41 10.15 -11.27
C GLU A 304 -9.52 9.31 -10.62
N ILE A 305 -9.16 8.49 -9.64
CA ILE A 305 -10.07 7.48 -9.09
C ILE A 305 -10.54 7.85 -7.69
N VAL A 306 -9.68 8.42 -6.85
CA VAL A 306 -9.98 8.74 -5.45
C VAL A 306 -10.23 10.24 -5.26
N ASP A 307 -11.02 10.61 -4.24
CA ASP A 307 -11.34 12.01 -3.98
C ASP A 307 -10.20 12.75 -3.27
N THR A 308 -9.57 12.06 -2.34
CA THR A 308 -8.42 12.58 -1.58
C THR A 308 -7.42 11.47 -1.31
N LEU A 309 -6.16 11.81 -1.30
CA LEU A 309 -5.06 10.97 -0.87
C LEU A 309 -4.15 11.76 0.08
N HIS A 310 -4.02 11.27 1.29
CA HIS A 310 -3.20 11.86 2.33
C HIS A 310 -1.99 10.98 2.60
N ILE A 311 -0.79 11.55 2.60
CA ILE A 311 0.47 10.83 2.82
C ILE A 311 1.22 11.51 3.96
N THR A 312 1.53 10.73 5.01
CA THR A 312 2.42 11.16 6.07
C THR A 312 3.66 10.28 6.11
N GLN A 313 4.83 10.88 6.33
CA GLN A 313 6.08 10.16 6.53
C GLN A 313 6.88 10.80 7.67
N ILE A 314 7.49 9.94 8.48
CA ILE A 314 8.47 10.33 9.50
C ILE A 314 9.80 9.68 9.12
N HIS A 315 10.84 10.50 9.04
CA HIS A 315 12.20 10.08 8.76
C HIS A 315 13.00 10.04 10.05
N VAL A 316 13.83 9.01 10.22
CA VAL A 316 14.67 8.84 11.40
C VAL A 316 16.12 8.54 10.99
N PRO A 317 17.11 8.88 11.84
CA PRO A 317 18.48 8.46 11.60
C PRO A 317 18.59 6.93 11.73
N VAL A 318 19.22 6.30 10.73
CA VAL A 318 19.41 4.83 10.67
C VAL A 318 20.88 4.43 10.59
N GLY A 319 21.79 5.38 10.66
CA GLY A 319 23.23 5.18 10.63
C GLY A 319 23.93 6.51 10.42
N ASN A 320 25.27 6.48 10.22
CA ASN A 320 26.13 7.65 10.08
C ASN A 320 25.56 8.67 9.07
N ASP A 321 24.87 9.68 9.60
CA ASP A 321 24.24 10.77 8.84
C ASP A 321 23.26 10.35 7.72
N VAL A 322 22.71 9.12 7.79
CA VAL A 322 21.69 8.62 6.87
C VAL A 322 20.34 8.59 7.56
N TRP A 323 19.36 9.24 6.95
CA TRP A 323 17.96 9.20 7.40
C TRP A 323 17.09 8.43 6.42
N ARG A 324 16.16 7.63 6.96
CA ARG A 324 15.21 6.84 6.17
C ARG A 324 13.81 6.90 6.79
N VAL A 325 12.83 6.62 5.97
CA VAL A 325 11.43 6.54 6.41
C VAL A 325 11.29 5.44 7.47
N LYS A 326 10.76 5.79 8.64
CA LYS A 326 10.38 4.85 9.69
C LYS A 326 8.94 4.40 9.54
N ASN A 327 8.03 5.37 9.44
CA ASN A 327 6.60 5.14 9.27
C ASN A 327 6.11 5.89 8.05
N GLN A 328 5.30 5.23 7.25
CA GLN A 328 4.53 5.84 6.17
C GLN A 328 3.07 5.45 6.36
N PHE A 329 2.21 6.44 6.31
CA PHE A 329 0.78 6.24 6.33
C PHE A 329 0.17 6.88 5.10
N ILE A 330 -0.71 6.13 4.42
CA ILE A 330 -1.47 6.60 3.27
C ILE A 330 -2.94 6.38 3.57
N HIS A 331 -3.70 7.46 3.58
CA HIS A 331 -5.15 7.43 3.72
C HIS A 331 -5.80 7.96 2.44
N PHE A 332 -6.82 7.26 1.95
CA PHE A 332 -7.59 7.76 0.82
C PHE A 332 -9.09 7.69 1.10
N ASN A 333 -9.82 8.62 0.48
CA ASN A 333 -11.26 8.60 0.39
C ASN A 333 -11.69 8.41 -1.07
N PHE A 334 -12.71 7.59 -1.24
CA PHE A 334 -13.35 7.34 -2.52
C PHE A 334 -14.85 7.52 -2.37
N LYS A 335 -15.45 8.42 -3.16
CA LYS A 335 -16.89 8.67 -3.14
C LYS A 335 -17.39 8.90 -4.56
N GLN A 336 -17.82 7.82 -5.23
CA GLN A 336 -18.36 7.88 -6.58
C GLN A 336 -19.55 6.94 -6.74
N PHE A 337 -20.53 7.31 -7.56
CA PHE A 337 -21.72 6.51 -7.87
C PHE A 337 -22.50 6.04 -6.63
N GLY A 338 -22.47 6.80 -5.54
CA GLY A 338 -23.07 6.45 -4.25
C GLY A 338 -22.26 5.49 -3.40
N ILE A 339 -21.14 4.96 -3.89
CA ILE A 339 -20.18 4.20 -3.09
C ILE A 339 -19.37 5.20 -2.27
N ASP A 340 -19.25 4.94 -0.97
CA ASP A 340 -18.37 5.68 -0.06
C ASP A 340 -17.42 4.70 0.62
N ALA A 341 -16.13 4.81 0.32
CA ALA A 341 -15.09 3.93 0.82
C ALA A 341 -13.90 4.72 1.35
N ILE A 342 -13.18 4.11 2.28
CA ILE A 342 -11.90 4.60 2.77
C ILE A 342 -10.86 3.49 2.72
N GLY A 343 -9.60 3.88 2.56
CA GLY A 343 -8.47 2.98 2.70
C GLY A 343 -7.40 3.57 3.57
N ASN A 344 -6.78 2.72 4.39
CA ASN A 344 -5.64 3.03 5.24
C ASN A 344 -4.53 2.02 4.96
N PHE A 345 -3.38 2.51 4.52
CA PHE A 345 -2.19 1.70 4.25
C PHE A 345 -1.08 2.17 5.18
N VAL A 346 -0.66 1.30 6.06
CA VAL A 346 0.40 1.57 7.04
C VAL A 346 1.62 0.76 6.67
N SER A 347 2.75 1.42 6.52
CA SER A 347 4.06 0.79 6.30
C SER A 347 5.00 1.17 7.44
N VAL A 348 5.56 0.18 8.10
CA VAL A 348 6.56 0.36 9.17
C VAL A 348 7.85 -0.30 8.71
N TYR A 349 8.92 0.49 8.66
CA TYR A 349 10.25 0.05 8.24
C TYR A 349 11.15 -0.11 9.45
N SER A 350 11.91 -1.21 9.49
CA SER A 350 12.84 -1.53 10.58
C SER A 350 14.11 -2.20 10.05
N ASP A 351 15.08 -2.39 10.93
CA ASP A 351 16.33 -3.14 10.68
C ASP A 351 17.07 -2.72 9.41
N TYR A 352 17.20 -1.40 9.22
CA TYR A 352 17.94 -0.86 8.09
C TYR A 352 19.43 -1.23 8.16
N LYS A 353 19.93 -1.85 7.09
CA LYS A 353 21.35 -2.05 6.83
C LYS A 353 21.74 -1.22 5.61
N ILE A 354 22.57 -0.22 5.83
CA ILE A 354 22.97 0.73 4.80
C ILE A 354 24.22 0.23 4.07
N ASN A 355 24.17 0.28 2.74
CA ASN A 355 25.24 -0.16 1.83
C ASN A 355 25.78 -1.57 2.13
N PRO A 356 24.91 -2.59 2.36
CA PRO A 356 25.36 -3.96 2.57
C PRO A 356 26.01 -4.53 1.31
N VAL A 357 26.94 -5.44 1.48
CA VAL A 357 27.48 -6.22 0.36
C VAL A 357 26.48 -7.31 -0.01
N PHE A 358 25.83 -7.17 -1.14
CA PHE A 358 24.90 -8.17 -1.65
C PHE A 358 25.62 -9.31 -2.36
N ALA A 359 25.12 -10.54 -2.17
CA ALA A 359 25.58 -11.69 -2.95
C ALA A 359 25.29 -11.48 -4.46
N LYS A 360 26.17 -12.00 -5.34
CA LYS A 360 26.07 -11.81 -6.81
C LYS A 360 24.71 -12.19 -7.40
N ASN A 361 24.00 -13.16 -6.80
CA ASN A 361 22.70 -13.65 -7.27
C ASN A 361 21.50 -13.07 -6.50
N ARG A 362 21.72 -12.06 -5.61
CA ARG A 362 20.63 -11.45 -4.83
C ARG A 362 19.55 -10.89 -5.75
N PHE A 363 19.92 -10.09 -6.73
CA PHE A 363 19.02 -9.46 -7.69
C PHE A 363 18.92 -10.31 -8.96
N ASN A 364 18.18 -11.38 -8.89
CA ASN A 364 17.86 -12.22 -10.04
C ASN A 364 16.54 -11.78 -10.70
N LYS A 365 16.05 -12.53 -11.69
CA LYS A 365 14.79 -12.21 -12.40
C LYS A 365 13.55 -12.29 -11.52
N VAL A 366 13.64 -12.88 -10.33
CA VAL A 366 12.52 -12.96 -9.37
C VAL A 366 12.56 -11.74 -8.47
N ILE A 367 11.68 -10.78 -8.73
CA ILE A 367 11.58 -9.51 -8.00
C ILE A 367 10.93 -9.73 -6.63
N ILE A 368 9.85 -10.50 -6.57
CA ILE A 368 9.14 -10.85 -5.33
C ILE A 368 9.21 -12.35 -5.14
N ASN A 369 9.66 -12.76 -3.97
CA ASN A 369 9.74 -14.15 -3.56
C ASN A 369 8.89 -14.36 -2.30
N TYR A 370 8.15 -15.47 -2.26
CA TYR A 370 7.32 -15.85 -1.12
C TYR A 370 7.92 -17.08 -0.45
N ASP A 371 8.09 -17.03 0.87
CA ASP A 371 8.55 -18.16 1.65
C ASP A 371 7.50 -19.28 1.69
N THR A 372 7.94 -20.52 1.90
CA THR A 372 7.02 -21.65 2.04
C THR A 372 6.15 -21.45 3.28
N GLY A 373 4.82 -21.58 3.12
CA GLY A 373 3.88 -21.40 4.22
C GLY A 373 3.72 -19.96 4.69
N VAL A 374 4.08 -18.97 3.86
CA VAL A 374 3.97 -17.53 4.11
C VAL A 374 2.59 -17.13 4.65
N ASN A 375 1.53 -17.76 4.16
CA ASN A 375 0.14 -17.51 4.55
C ASN A 375 -0.40 -18.50 5.63
N LYS A 376 0.47 -19.29 6.24
CA LYS A 376 0.08 -20.31 7.24
C LYS A 376 0.60 -20.01 8.65
N ARG A 377 1.08 -18.80 8.88
CA ARG A 377 1.58 -18.41 10.20
C ARG A 377 0.44 -18.39 11.22
N PRO A 378 0.64 -18.96 12.43
CA PRO A 378 -0.39 -18.97 13.49
C PRO A 378 -0.68 -17.55 14.00
N VAL A 379 -1.83 -17.37 14.65
CA VAL A 379 -2.23 -16.08 15.23
C VAL A 379 -1.19 -15.55 16.22
N ALA A 380 -0.63 -16.43 17.06
CA ALA A 380 0.41 -16.07 18.02
C ALA A 380 1.65 -15.43 17.38
N TYR A 381 2.06 -15.88 16.19
CA TYR A 381 3.14 -15.26 15.42
C TYR A 381 2.80 -13.80 15.08
N TRP A 382 1.58 -13.56 14.57
CA TRP A 382 1.14 -12.22 14.22
C TRP A 382 1.05 -11.31 15.45
N ASP A 383 0.58 -11.83 16.60
CA ASP A 383 0.46 -11.07 17.84
C ASP A 383 1.84 -10.65 18.41
N SER A 384 2.89 -11.43 18.13
CA SER A 384 4.26 -11.09 18.54
C SER A 384 5.03 -10.21 17.54
N THR A 385 4.69 -10.30 16.25
CA THR A 385 5.45 -9.61 15.19
C THR A 385 4.84 -8.28 14.79
N ARG A 386 3.53 -8.10 15.00
CA ARG A 386 2.75 -6.96 14.54
C ARG A 386 3.16 -5.65 15.21
N PRO A 387 3.76 -4.67 14.49
CA PRO A 387 4.10 -3.37 15.07
C PRO A 387 2.89 -2.39 15.09
N VAL A 388 1.74 -2.76 14.50
CA VAL A 388 0.51 -1.96 14.52
C VAL A 388 -0.64 -2.83 15.04
N PRO A 389 -1.13 -2.61 16.27
CA PRO A 389 -2.19 -3.44 16.86
C PRO A 389 -3.47 -3.42 16.02
N LEU A 390 -4.13 -4.58 15.93
CA LEU A 390 -5.46 -4.66 15.32
C LEU A 390 -6.51 -4.00 16.21
N GLU A 391 -7.45 -3.31 15.57
CA GLU A 391 -8.67 -2.83 16.20
C GLU A 391 -9.65 -3.99 16.44
N LEU A 392 -10.68 -3.73 17.25
CA LEU A 392 -11.66 -4.76 17.58
C LEU A 392 -12.41 -5.26 16.34
N ASP A 393 -12.84 -4.35 15.46
CA ASP A 393 -13.51 -4.68 14.20
C ASP A 393 -12.59 -5.45 13.23
N GLU A 394 -11.30 -5.12 13.17
CA GLU A 394 -10.30 -5.85 12.38
C GLU A 394 -10.10 -7.29 12.88
N ARG A 395 -10.05 -7.49 14.22
CA ARG A 395 -9.95 -8.82 14.83
C ARG A 395 -11.21 -9.66 14.55
N MET A 396 -12.36 -9.03 14.63
CA MET A 396 -13.65 -9.69 14.34
C MET A 396 -13.75 -10.05 12.86
N ASP A 397 -13.30 -9.17 11.95
CA ASP A 397 -13.28 -9.43 10.51
C ASP A 397 -12.44 -10.67 10.18
N TYR A 398 -11.23 -10.76 10.70
CA TYR A 398 -10.41 -11.97 10.55
C TYR A 398 -11.11 -13.21 11.08
N ARG A 399 -11.66 -13.14 12.29
CA ARG A 399 -12.31 -14.30 12.93
C ARG A 399 -13.50 -14.81 12.12
N VAL A 400 -14.36 -13.91 11.67
CA VAL A 400 -15.59 -14.27 10.93
C VAL A 400 -15.23 -14.77 9.53
N LYS A 401 -14.45 -14.00 8.78
CA LYS A 401 -14.14 -14.34 7.39
C LYS A 401 -13.25 -15.57 7.26
N ASP A 402 -12.26 -15.75 8.14
CA ASP A 402 -11.40 -16.94 8.12
C ASP A 402 -12.21 -18.21 8.46
N SER A 403 -13.16 -18.11 9.41
CA SER A 403 -14.07 -19.22 9.72
C SER A 403 -14.97 -19.59 8.53
N LEU A 404 -15.56 -18.59 7.86
CA LEU A 404 -16.38 -18.81 6.67
C LEU A 404 -15.57 -19.39 5.51
N PHE A 405 -14.34 -18.90 5.33
CA PHE A 405 -13.42 -19.42 4.30
C PHE A 405 -13.10 -20.90 4.49
N LEU A 406 -12.80 -21.33 5.74
CA LEU A 406 -12.53 -22.74 6.04
C LEU A 406 -13.74 -23.64 5.75
N VAL A 407 -14.94 -23.25 6.21
CA VAL A 407 -16.19 -23.99 5.94
C VAL A 407 -16.43 -24.13 4.44
N ASN A 408 -16.26 -23.03 3.68
CA ASN A 408 -16.48 -23.06 2.23
C ASN A 408 -15.40 -23.87 1.49
N LYS A 409 -14.17 -23.86 1.97
CA LYS A 409 -13.06 -24.62 1.37
C LYS A 409 -13.26 -26.12 1.49
N ASP A 410 -13.72 -26.61 2.65
CA ASP A 410 -13.96 -28.04 2.87
C ASP A 410 -15.17 -28.54 2.05
N SER A 411 -16.19 -27.70 1.85
CA SER A 411 -17.37 -28.04 1.06
C SER A 411 -17.13 -28.06 -0.46
N ALA A 412 -16.15 -27.31 -0.97
CA ALA A 412 -15.91 -27.13 -2.41
C ALA A 412 -15.28 -28.36 -3.12
N LEU A 413 -14.79 -29.35 -2.37
CA LEU A 413 -14.04 -30.50 -2.92
C LEU A 413 -14.93 -31.72 -3.23
N SER A 414 -16.20 -31.74 -2.87
CA SER A 414 -17.11 -32.86 -3.14
C SER A 414 -17.74 -32.78 -4.53
N GLN A 415 -18.01 -33.95 -5.17
CA GLN A 415 -18.71 -34.01 -6.47
C GLN A 415 -20.10 -33.37 -6.40
N THR A 416 -20.79 -33.52 -5.29
CA THR A 416 -22.09 -32.89 -5.01
C THR A 416 -22.02 -31.38 -5.00
N SER A 417 -20.93 -30.80 -4.48
CA SER A 417 -20.67 -29.35 -4.49
C SER A 417 -20.38 -28.86 -5.91
N ILE A 418 -19.60 -29.61 -6.70
CA ILE A 418 -19.31 -29.31 -8.11
C ILE A 418 -20.61 -29.26 -8.92
N ASP A 419 -21.49 -30.24 -8.74
CA ASP A 419 -22.78 -30.30 -9.44
C ASP A 419 -23.72 -29.17 -9.01
N SER A 420 -23.71 -28.82 -7.73
CA SER A 420 -24.44 -27.68 -7.18
C SER A 420 -23.93 -26.36 -7.77
N LEU A 421 -22.61 -26.16 -7.83
CA LEU A 421 -22.00 -24.97 -8.43
C LEU A 421 -22.34 -24.83 -9.92
N ASN A 422 -22.28 -25.93 -10.66
CA ASN A 422 -22.67 -25.92 -12.08
C ASN A 422 -24.17 -25.59 -12.28
N LYS A 423 -25.04 -26.06 -11.39
CA LYS A 423 -26.50 -25.74 -11.42
C LYS A 423 -26.80 -24.29 -11.02
N LYS A 424 -26.09 -23.74 -10.02
CA LYS A 424 -26.28 -22.37 -9.53
C LYS A 424 -25.99 -21.27 -10.56
N GLN A 425 -25.24 -21.55 -11.61
CA GLN A 425 -24.89 -20.54 -12.62
C GLN A 425 -26.09 -19.95 -13.40
N GLY A 426 -27.24 -20.58 -13.31
CA GLY A 426 -28.45 -20.11 -13.97
C GLY A 426 -28.38 -20.11 -15.52
N LYS A 427 -29.38 -19.57 -16.17
CA LYS A 427 -29.41 -19.42 -17.64
C LYS A 427 -28.69 -18.12 -18.06
N LEU A 428 -27.91 -18.18 -19.14
CA LEU A 428 -27.35 -16.97 -19.77
C LEU A 428 -28.48 -16.11 -20.32
N LYS A 429 -28.48 -14.83 -19.96
CA LYS A 429 -29.42 -13.85 -20.49
C LYS A 429 -28.67 -12.89 -21.39
N VAL A 430 -29.07 -12.78 -22.66
CA VAL A 430 -28.37 -11.98 -23.68
C VAL A 430 -28.22 -10.51 -23.26
N TYR A 431 -29.20 -9.95 -22.53
CA TYR A 431 -29.09 -8.57 -22.02
C TYR A 431 -28.00 -8.37 -20.95
N ASP A 432 -27.55 -9.45 -20.29
CA ASP A 432 -26.46 -9.35 -19.33
C ASP A 432 -25.14 -8.99 -20.00
N ILE A 433 -24.97 -9.25 -21.30
CA ILE A 433 -23.77 -8.88 -22.05
C ILE A 433 -23.47 -7.38 -21.96
N PHE A 434 -24.50 -6.57 -21.89
CA PHE A 434 -24.35 -5.12 -21.84
C PHE A 434 -23.74 -4.66 -20.50
N TRP A 435 -24.25 -5.21 -19.39
CA TRP A 435 -23.93 -4.76 -18.03
C TRP A 435 -22.91 -5.63 -17.31
N LYS A 436 -23.07 -6.96 -17.39
CA LYS A 436 -22.28 -7.94 -16.64
C LYS A 436 -21.25 -8.65 -17.47
N GLY A 437 -21.45 -8.66 -18.79
CA GLY A 437 -20.82 -9.64 -19.65
C GLY A 437 -21.51 -11.01 -19.56
N LEU A 438 -21.02 -11.93 -20.35
CA LEU A 438 -21.40 -13.33 -20.31
C LEU A 438 -20.24 -14.11 -19.72
N HIS A 439 -20.45 -14.75 -18.57
CA HIS A 439 -19.42 -15.53 -17.87
C HIS A 439 -19.94 -16.93 -17.60
N ARG A 440 -19.14 -17.93 -17.91
CA ARG A 440 -19.40 -19.35 -17.60
C ARG A 440 -18.16 -20.03 -17.07
N THR A 441 -18.36 -20.74 -15.96
CA THR A 441 -17.33 -21.59 -15.38
C THR A 441 -17.84 -23.02 -15.33
N LYS A 442 -17.22 -23.93 -16.07
CA LYS A 442 -17.47 -25.35 -15.93
C LYS A 442 -16.53 -25.90 -14.87
N TYR A 443 -17.09 -26.19 -13.70
CA TYR A 443 -16.37 -26.82 -12.60
C TYR A 443 -16.22 -28.31 -12.89
N THR A 444 -15.01 -28.84 -12.76
CA THR A 444 -14.71 -30.28 -12.90
C THR A 444 -13.64 -30.72 -11.92
N VAL A 445 -13.59 -31.99 -11.57
CA VAL A 445 -12.55 -32.58 -10.69
C VAL A 445 -11.12 -32.35 -11.24
N LYS A 446 -10.98 -32.23 -12.56
CA LYS A 446 -9.69 -32.03 -13.24
C LYS A 446 -9.26 -30.57 -13.38
N GLY A 447 -10.09 -29.63 -12.92
CA GLY A 447 -9.87 -28.18 -13.03
C GLY A 447 -11.06 -27.47 -13.65
N ASN A 448 -11.08 -26.16 -13.54
CA ASN A 448 -12.16 -25.32 -14.03
C ASN A 448 -11.86 -24.83 -15.44
N HIS A 449 -12.92 -24.72 -16.25
CA HIS A 449 -12.89 -24.04 -17.54
C HIS A 449 -13.77 -22.80 -17.42
N GLU A 450 -13.19 -21.65 -17.63
CA GLU A 450 -13.88 -20.38 -17.58
C GLU A 450 -13.84 -19.71 -18.95
N TRP A 451 -14.97 -19.25 -19.44
CA TRP A 451 -15.05 -18.52 -20.70
C TRP A 451 -16.18 -17.48 -20.62
N GLY A 452 -16.02 -16.45 -21.42
CA GLY A 452 -16.99 -15.38 -21.40
C GLY A 452 -16.65 -14.26 -22.35
N ILE A 453 -17.46 -13.22 -22.26
CA ILE A 453 -17.26 -11.92 -22.90
C ILE A 453 -17.45 -10.89 -21.79
N GLU A 454 -16.49 -9.98 -21.62
CA GLU A 454 -16.61 -8.86 -20.70
C GLU A 454 -17.81 -7.97 -21.06
N SER A 455 -18.32 -7.21 -20.09
CA SER A 455 -19.47 -6.34 -20.35
C SER A 455 -19.14 -5.30 -21.41
N LEU A 456 -20.11 -5.03 -22.29
CA LEU A 456 -19.94 -4.01 -23.34
C LEU A 456 -19.72 -2.60 -22.74
N ILE A 457 -20.32 -2.29 -21.60
CA ILE A 457 -20.05 -1.02 -20.88
C ILE A 457 -18.58 -0.88 -20.49
N LYS A 458 -17.93 -1.96 -20.04
CA LYS A 458 -16.50 -1.96 -19.73
C LYS A 458 -15.64 -1.76 -20.99
N GLY A 459 -16.19 -2.16 -22.14
CA GLY A 459 -15.57 -2.00 -23.44
C GLY A 459 -15.87 -0.67 -24.13
N LEU A 460 -16.75 0.17 -23.58
CA LEU A 460 -17.05 1.48 -24.15
C LEU A 460 -15.98 2.49 -23.72
N GLU A 461 -15.42 3.16 -24.71
CA GLU A 461 -14.43 4.23 -24.51
C GLU A 461 -14.80 5.41 -25.42
N TYR A 462 -14.28 6.57 -25.07
CA TYR A 462 -14.35 7.75 -25.93
C TYR A 462 -12.97 8.41 -26.02
N ASN A 463 -12.57 8.77 -27.20
CA ASN A 463 -11.40 9.61 -27.45
C ASN A 463 -11.60 10.48 -28.69
N THR A 464 -10.85 11.57 -28.78
CA THR A 464 -11.00 12.57 -29.85
C THR A 464 -10.64 12.06 -31.26
N VAL A 465 -9.86 10.97 -31.36
CA VAL A 465 -9.40 10.39 -32.65
C VAL A 465 -10.39 9.36 -33.18
N GLU A 466 -10.90 8.49 -32.34
CA GLU A 466 -11.77 7.38 -32.73
C GLU A 466 -13.26 7.67 -32.47
N GLY A 467 -13.56 8.76 -31.71
CA GLY A 467 -14.91 9.04 -31.22
C GLY A 467 -15.34 8.00 -30.17
N VAL A 468 -16.58 7.56 -30.27
CA VAL A 468 -17.06 6.41 -29.50
C VAL A 468 -16.34 5.16 -30.00
N VAL A 469 -15.85 4.36 -29.05
CA VAL A 469 -15.14 3.11 -29.32
C VAL A 469 -15.85 1.97 -28.61
N VAL A 470 -16.06 0.87 -29.32
CA VAL A 470 -16.57 -0.37 -28.73
C VAL A 470 -15.47 -1.43 -28.76
N ASN A 471 -15.13 -1.96 -27.58
CA ASN A 471 -14.25 -3.11 -27.44
C ASN A 471 -15.08 -4.34 -27.07
N ILE A 472 -14.95 -5.41 -27.84
CA ILE A 472 -15.49 -6.73 -27.50
C ILE A 472 -14.31 -7.57 -27.00
N LEU A 473 -14.41 -8.01 -25.74
CA LEU A 473 -13.33 -8.65 -24.99
C LEU A 473 -13.74 -10.06 -24.55
N PRO A 474 -13.75 -11.05 -25.45
CA PRO A 474 -13.94 -12.42 -25.06
C PRO A 474 -12.71 -12.97 -24.36
N TYR A 475 -12.90 -13.97 -23.52
CA TYR A 475 -11.79 -14.65 -22.85
C TYR A 475 -12.08 -16.13 -22.63
N TYR A 476 -11.00 -16.90 -22.51
CA TYR A 476 -11.03 -18.29 -22.12
C TYR A 476 -9.88 -18.57 -21.17
N ASN A 477 -10.19 -19.12 -19.98
CA ASN A 477 -9.22 -19.47 -18.95
C ASN A 477 -9.34 -20.97 -18.62
N ARG A 478 -8.21 -21.64 -18.47
CA ARG A 478 -8.17 -23.05 -18.07
C ARG A 478 -6.94 -23.34 -17.22
N TYR A 479 -7.15 -24.00 -16.07
CA TYR A 479 -6.05 -24.55 -15.31
C TYR A 479 -5.67 -25.94 -15.82
N LEU A 480 -4.44 -26.09 -16.29
CA LEU A 480 -3.86 -27.32 -16.80
C LEU A 480 -3.11 -28.04 -15.65
N LYS A 481 -3.82 -28.90 -14.91
CA LYS A 481 -3.31 -29.54 -13.68
C LYS A 481 -1.99 -30.29 -13.90
N LYS A 482 -1.84 -31.00 -15.02
CA LYS A 482 -0.62 -31.76 -15.37
C LYS A 482 0.63 -30.87 -15.47
N TRP A 483 0.46 -29.62 -15.94
CA TRP A 483 1.55 -28.67 -16.15
C TRP A 483 1.58 -27.59 -15.07
N LYS A 484 0.72 -27.67 -14.06
CA LYS A 484 0.54 -26.63 -13.02
C LYS A 484 0.45 -25.22 -13.62
N THR A 485 -0.20 -25.10 -14.79
CA THR A 485 -0.19 -23.90 -15.63
C THR A 485 -1.61 -23.38 -15.82
N ASN A 486 -1.82 -22.09 -15.57
CA ASN A 486 -2.99 -21.38 -16.02
C ASN A 486 -2.79 -20.92 -17.46
N PHE A 487 -3.63 -21.42 -18.35
CA PHE A 487 -3.74 -20.96 -19.73
C PHE A 487 -4.83 -19.92 -19.84
N SER A 488 -4.55 -18.77 -20.44
CA SER A 488 -5.53 -17.72 -20.76
C SER A 488 -5.41 -17.36 -22.23
N PHE A 489 -6.54 -17.27 -22.92
CA PHE A 489 -6.66 -16.73 -24.27
C PHE A 489 -7.59 -15.51 -24.22
N GLU A 490 -7.07 -14.35 -24.59
CA GLU A 490 -7.74 -13.07 -24.47
C GLU A 490 -7.69 -12.33 -25.83
N PRO A 491 -8.64 -12.59 -26.74
CA PRO A 491 -8.79 -11.80 -27.96
C PRO A 491 -9.50 -10.46 -27.64
N SER A 492 -9.25 -9.45 -28.45
CA SER A 492 -9.85 -8.12 -28.36
C SER A 492 -10.21 -7.64 -29.77
N LEU A 493 -11.46 -7.23 -29.95
CA LEU A 493 -11.97 -6.58 -31.15
C LEU A 493 -12.34 -5.15 -30.79
N ARG A 494 -11.73 -4.16 -31.44
CA ARG A 494 -11.90 -2.74 -31.19
C ARG A 494 -12.39 -2.04 -32.45
N TYR A 495 -13.52 -1.35 -32.37
CA TYR A 495 -14.07 -0.55 -33.43
C TYR A 495 -14.28 0.90 -33.02
N GLY A 496 -13.67 1.84 -33.74
CA GLY A 496 -13.83 3.27 -33.54
C GLY A 496 -14.81 3.82 -34.56
N PHE A 497 -15.85 4.51 -34.07
CA PHE A 497 -16.93 4.99 -34.95
C PHE A 497 -16.54 6.22 -35.80
N ALA A 498 -15.69 7.11 -35.29
CA ALA A 498 -15.28 8.29 -36.05
C ALA A 498 -14.24 7.97 -37.12
N ASN A 499 -13.34 7.05 -36.89
CA ASN A 499 -12.31 6.65 -37.84
C ASN A 499 -12.68 5.40 -38.66
N THR A 500 -13.81 4.74 -38.34
CA THR A 500 -14.34 3.54 -39.04
C THR A 500 -13.35 2.38 -39.13
N HIS A 501 -12.38 2.29 -38.18
CA HIS A 501 -11.35 1.25 -38.22
C HIS A 501 -11.66 0.11 -37.23
N LEU A 502 -11.56 -1.13 -37.77
CA LEU A 502 -11.58 -2.34 -36.97
C LEU A 502 -10.12 -2.77 -36.64
N ASN A 503 -9.84 -2.95 -35.39
CA ASN A 503 -8.58 -3.46 -34.88
C ASN A 503 -8.83 -4.78 -34.15
N ALA A 504 -8.03 -5.80 -34.44
CA ALA A 504 -8.11 -7.11 -33.78
C ALA A 504 -6.75 -7.46 -33.21
N TRP A 505 -6.74 -7.85 -31.96
CA TRP A 505 -5.56 -8.25 -31.21
C TRP A 505 -5.85 -9.49 -30.37
N ALA A 506 -4.91 -10.40 -30.22
CA ALA A 506 -5.08 -11.54 -29.33
C ALA A 506 -3.82 -11.74 -28.47
N SER A 507 -4.04 -12.20 -27.24
CA SER A 507 -2.99 -12.56 -26.30
C SER A 507 -3.22 -13.95 -25.73
N LEU A 508 -2.16 -14.73 -25.67
CA LEU A 508 -2.09 -16.03 -25.01
C LEU A 508 -1.15 -15.93 -23.83
N TYR A 509 -1.61 -16.35 -22.65
CA TYR A 509 -0.82 -16.38 -21.44
C TYR A 509 -0.68 -17.80 -20.92
N PHE A 510 0.54 -18.19 -20.59
CA PHE A 510 0.85 -19.43 -19.88
C PHE A 510 1.50 -19.05 -18.57
N ARG A 511 0.78 -19.16 -17.46
CA ARG A 511 1.27 -18.83 -16.11
C ARG A 511 1.46 -20.10 -15.31
N THR A 512 2.71 -20.54 -15.21
CA THR A 512 3.08 -21.70 -14.39
C THR A 512 3.38 -21.25 -12.98
N ARG A 513 2.82 -21.97 -12.00
CA ARG A 513 3.02 -21.71 -10.59
C ARG A 513 3.29 -23.04 -9.89
N ASP A 514 4.52 -23.24 -9.41
CA ASP A 514 4.93 -24.44 -8.70
C ASP A 514 5.14 -24.16 -7.22
N TRP A 515 4.37 -24.87 -6.39
CA TRP A 515 4.38 -24.75 -4.94
C TRP A 515 5.03 -25.94 -4.23
N GLU A 516 5.21 -27.09 -4.92
CA GLU A 516 5.49 -28.35 -4.26
C GLU A 516 6.97 -28.77 -4.29
N THR A 517 7.72 -28.34 -5.30
CA THR A 517 9.07 -28.87 -5.55
C THR A 517 10.21 -28.08 -4.95
N ASP A 518 9.99 -26.82 -4.60
CA ASP A 518 11.00 -25.96 -3.99
C ASP A 518 10.41 -25.19 -2.81
N LYS A 519 11.21 -24.96 -1.78
CA LYS A 519 10.87 -24.09 -0.63
C LYS A 519 10.52 -22.65 -1.02
N LYS A 520 10.50 -22.34 -2.33
CA LYS A 520 10.21 -21.02 -2.91
C LYS A 520 9.24 -21.16 -4.06
N LEU A 521 8.20 -20.31 -4.07
CA LEU A 521 7.28 -20.23 -5.21
C LEU A 521 8.03 -19.82 -6.48
N LYS A 522 7.99 -20.66 -7.50
CA LYS A 522 8.43 -20.31 -8.85
C LYS A 522 7.21 -19.98 -9.70
N GLN A 523 7.14 -18.74 -10.17
CA GLN A 523 6.13 -18.30 -11.13
C GLN A 523 6.81 -17.89 -12.43
N GLN A 524 6.34 -18.44 -13.55
CA GLN A 524 6.75 -18.06 -14.89
C GLN A 524 5.52 -17.67 -15.70
N THR A 525 5.63 -16.58 -16.44
CA THR A 525 4.58 -16.16 -17.36
C THR A 525 5.18 -16.04 -18.75
N TRP A 526 4.60 -16.79 -19.70
CA TRP A 526 4.88 -16.65 -21.11
C TRP A 526 3.70 -15.96 -21.76
N THR A 527 3.97 -14.91 -22.51
CA THR A 527 2.95 -14.17 -23.24
C THR A 527 3.27 -14.18 -24.73
N ILE A 528 2.31 -14.59 -25.54
CA ILE A 528 2.37 -14.52 -27.00
C ILE A 528 1.22 -13.64 -27.44
N SER A 529 1.52 -12.55 -28.13
CA SER A 529 0.48 -11.60 -28.56
C SER A 529 0.73 -11.19 -30.00
N GLY A 530 -0.36 -10.93 -30.73
CA GLY A 530 -0.27 -10.48 -32.11
C GLY A 530 -1.58 -9.88 -32.62
N GLY A 531 -1.47 -9.08 -33.68
CA GLY A 531 -2.60 -8.44 -34.33
C GLY A 531 -2.39 -6.95 -34.55
N LYS A 532 -3.47 -6.26 -34.88
CA LYS A 532 -3.50 -4.80 -35.07
C LYS A 532 -4.16 -4.15 -33.87
N ARG A 533 -3.50 -3.17 -33.28
CA ARG A 533 -4.04 -2.38 -32.14
C ARG A 533 -3.69 -0.91 -32.26
N VAL A 534 -4.51 -0.07 -31.67
CA VAL A 534 -4.19 1.35 -31.45
C VAL A 534 -3.19 1.46 -30.33
N SER A 535 -2.18 2.29 -30.47
CA SER A 535 -1.21 2.59 -29.43
C SER A 535 -1.03 4.10 -29.30
N GLN A 536 -0.86 4.58 -28.09
CA GLN A 536 -0.56 6.00 -27.84
C GLN A 536 0.88 6.31 -28.24
N PHE A 537 1.11 7.55 -28.71
CA PHE A 537 2.44 8.04 -29.08
C PHE A 537 3.40 7.98 -27.90
N ASN A 538 2.96 8.43 -26.72
CA ASN A 538 3.77 8.40 -25.51
C ASN A 538 3.59 7.06 -24.78
N LYS A 539 4.41 6.09 -25.14
CA LYS A 539 4.42 4.76 -24.50
C LYS A 539 4.97 4.79 -23.08
N ALA A 540 5.79 5.77 -22.74
CA ALA A 540 6.38 5.90 -21.41
C ALA A 540 5.39 6.46 -20.39
N ASN A 541 4.36 7.16 -20.85
CA ASN A 541 3.38 7.80 -20.00
C ASN A 541 1.97 7.77 -20.62
N PRO A 542 1.34 6.58 -20.75
CA PRO A 542 0.06 6.44 -21.41
C PRO A 542 -1.07 6.98 -20.51
N ILE A 543 -2.00 7.72 -21.09
CA ILE A 543 -3.28 8.03 -20.45
C ILE A 543 -4.14 6.77 -20.51
N THR A 544 -4.72 6.34 -19.39
CA THR A 544 -5.57 5.15 -19.43
C THR A 544 -6.83 5.42 -20.24
N PRO A 545 -7.40 4.43 -20.97
CA PRO A 545 -8.63 4.63 -21.73
C PRO A 545 -9.80 5.12 -20.86
N LEU A 546 -9.91 4.62 -19.63
CA LEU A 546 -10.94 5.03 -18.68
C LEU A 546 -10.78 6.51 -18.30
N THR A 547 -9.57 6.92 -17.98
CA THR A 547 -9.23 8.31 -17.66
C THR A 547 -9.58 9.24 -18.80
N ASN A 548 -9.16 8.87 -20.03
CA ASN A 548 -9.45 9.67 -21.21
C ASN A 548 -10.97 9.81 -21.44
N THR A 549 -11.71 8.71 -21.29
CA THR A 549 -13.16 8.70 -21.43
C THR A 549 -13.85 9.58 -20.38
N ILE A 550 -13.46 9.46 -19.11
CA ILE A 550 -14.02 10.27 -18.03
C ILE A 550 -13.70 11.75 -18.23
N ASN A 551 -12.45 12.09 -18.50
CA ASN A 551 -12.03 13.47 -18.70
C ASN A 551 -12.76 14.11 -19.89
N THR A 552 -12.84 13.42 -21.01
CA THR A 552 -13.48 13.95 -22.22
C THR A 552 -15.00 14.10 -22.08
N LEU A 553 -15.68 13.14 -21.40
CA LEU A 553 -17.15 13.16 -21.30
C LEU A 553 -17.68 14.02 -20.14
N PHE A 554 -16.95 14.12 -19.03
CA PHE A 554 -17.47 14.73 -17.79
C PHE A 554 -16.75 16.00 -17.36
N TRP A 555 -15.54 16.24 -17.83
CA TRP A 555 -14.72 17.37 -17.37
C TRP A 555 -14.46 18.41 -18.46
N GLY A 556 -14.78 18.09 -19.72
CA GLY A 556 -14.78 19.06 -20.82
C GLY A 556 -13.44 19.69 -21.16
N ASP A 557 -12.34 19.14 -20.66
CA ASP A 557 -11.00 19.62 -20.99
C ASP A 557 -10.54 18.99 -22.31
N ASN A 558 -10.56 19.81 -23.35
CA ASN A 558 -9.97 19.53 -24.66
C ASN A 558 -8.46 19.72 -24.63
#